data_5eeda7dacfbb354a08322923e8564309
#
_entry.id   5eeda7dacfbb354a08322923e8564309
#
_cell.length_a   1.000
_cell.length_b   1.000
_cell.length_c   1.000
_cell.angle_alpha   90.00
_cell.angle_beta   90.00
_cell.angle_gamma   90.00
#
_symmetry.space_group_name_H-M   'P 1'
#
loop_
_entity.id
_entity.type
_entity.pdbx_description
1 polymer ?
#
loop_
_entity_poly.entity_id
_entity_poly.type
_entity_poly.pdbx_seq_one_letter_code
_entity_poly.pdbx_strand_id
1 'polypeptide(L)'
;MSANEGAERRQYLSFRLAGNDYAVGILQVKEILQYETVTYVPSVPPSIRGVINLRGTVAPVIDLAVKFGLPATQITKRTCILIVETSIGGDGTVAGVMADSVCEVIELATQDIEPPPSFGAHVRVDYLVGMGKVGKSFVLLLDLDRVISAGEKELITQFAQPEEPAGSSTPEARFSENRASP
;
A
#
# COMPACT_ATOMS: atom_id res chain seq x y z
N MET A 1 -8.95 19.70 39.32
CA MET A 1 -7.80 18.77 39.28
C MET A 1 -7.79 18.12 37.91
N SER A 2 -6.89 18.54 37.10
CA SER A 2 -6.78 18.11 35.73
C SER A 2 -6.06 16.75 35.65
N ALA A 3 -6.82 15.69 35.60
CA ALA A 3 -6.32 14.36 35.30
C ALA A 3 -6.43 14.12 33.79
N ASN A 4 -5.73 14.91 32.97
CA ASN A 4 -5.63 14.67 31.54
C ASN A 4 -4.22 14.98 31.02
N GLU A 5 -3.23 14.79 31.87
CA GLU A 5 -1.82 14.83 31.48
C GLU A 5 -1.40 13.41 31.14
N GLY A 6 -1.28 13.10 29.86
CA GLY A 6 -0.60 11.92 29.39
C GLY A 6 -1.37 10.95 28.49
N ALA A 7 -2.54 11.26 28.00
CA ALA A 7 -3.13 10.45 26.93
C ALA A 7 -2.28 10.63 25.67
N GLU A 8 -1.52 9.62 25.32
CA GLU A 8 -0.74 9.60 24.10
C GLU A 8 -1.70 9.81 22.91
N ARG A 9 -1.48 10.88 22.19
CA ARG A 9 -2.26 11.21 20.98
C ARG A 9 -1.46 10.84 19.75
N ARG A 10 -2.12 10.23 18.79
CA ARG A 10 -1.53 9.85 17.53
C ARG A 10 -2.33 10.42 16.37
N GLN A 11 -1.62 10.78 15.32
CA GLN A 11 -2.22 11.30 14.10
C GLN A 11 -2.40 10.18 13.08
N TYR A 12 -3.54 10.25 12.39
CA TYR A 12 -3.93 9.32 11.35
C TYR A 12 -4.41 10.08 10.12
N LEU A 13 -4.07 9.60 8.95
CA LEU A 13 -4.66 10.09 7.71
C LEU A 13 -5.93 9.31 7.42
N SER A 14 -7.07 9.99 7.38
CA SER A 14 -8.35 9.38 7.03
C SER A 14 -8.58 9.45 5.53
N PHE A 15 -9.19 8.38 5.00
CA PHE A 15 -9.54 8.25 3.60
C PHE A 15 -10.81 7.44 3.45
N ARG A 16 -11.46 7.60 2.31
CA ARG A 16 -12.69 6.87 1.98
C ARG A 16 -12.40 5.72 1.03
N LEU A 17 -13.04 4.60 1.29
CA LEU A 17 -12.97 3.41 0.45
C LEU A 17 -14.32 2.68 0.51
N ALA A 18 -14.93 2.46 -0.65
CA ALA A 18 -16.20 1.74 -0.76
C ALA A 18 -17.30 2.23 0.20
N GLY A 19 -17.39 3.55 0.40
CA GLY A 19 -18.39 4.19 1.25
C GLY A 19 -18.10 4.21 2.75
N ASN A 20 -16.98 3.64 3.19
CA ASN A 20 -16.55 3.65 4.59
C ASN A 20 -15.32 4.51 4.81
N ASP A 21 -15.17 5.00 6.02
CA ASP A 21 -14.01 5.79 6.42
C ASP A 21 -12.97 4.90 7.11
N TYR A 22 -11.75 4.96 6.59
CA TYR A 22 -10.58 4.25 7.10
C TYR A 22 -9.50 5.26 7.46
N ALA A 23 -8.55 4.84 8.26
CA ALA A 23 -7.38 5.66 8.55
C ALA A 23 -6.14 4.80 8.77
N VAL A 24 -4.99 5.39 8.46
CA VAL A 24 -3.67 4.81 8.67
C VAL A 24 -2.79 5.77 9.43
N GLY A 25 -1.83 5.26 10.20
CA GLY A 25 -0.89 6.09 10.94
C GLY A 25 -0.16 7.07 10.04
N ILE A 26 -0.15 8.34 10.38
CA ILE A 26 0.45 9.39 9.55
C ILE A 26 1.95 9.17 9.30
N LEU A 27 2.65 8.53 10.24
CA LEU A 27 4.07 8.25 10.11
C LEU A 27 4.39 7.20 9.03
N GLN A 28 3.41 6.39 8.65
CA GLN A 28 3.54 5.43 7.55
C GLN A 28 3.30 6.06 6.17
N VAL A 29 2.68 7.23 6.13
CA VAL A 29 2.36 7.92 4.86
C VAL A 29 3.53 8.79 4.45
N LYS A 30 4.09 8.52 3.29
CA LYS A 30 5.21 9.30 2.72
C LYS A 30 4.72 10.39 1.79
N GLU A 31 3.73 10.08 0.96
CA GLU A 31 3.24 10.98 -0.07
C GLU A 31 1.80 10.60 -0.45
N ILE A 32 1.04 11.55 -0.94
CA ILE A 32 -0.29 11.36 -1.49
C ILE A 32 -0.25 11.80 -2.95
N LEU A 33 -0.53 10.87 -3.85
CA LEU A 33 -0.55 11.14 -5.28
C LEU A 33 -1.98 11.10 -5.81
N GLN A 34 -2.29 11.97 -6.74
CA GLN A 34 -3.48 11.79 -7.57
C GLN A 34 -3.30 10.52 -8.40
N TYR A 35 -4.38 9.75 -8.59
CA TYR A 35 -4.29 8.54 -9.40
C TYR A 35 -3.85 8.88 -10.83
N GLU A 36 -2.79 8.25 -11.24
CA GLU A 36 -2.29 8.25 -12.61
C GLU A 36 -2.32 6.83 -13.16
N THR A 37 -2.01 6.69 -14.43
CA THR A 37 -1.98 5.37 -15.06
C THR A 37 -0.96 4.47 -14.37
N VAL A 38 -1.46 3.36 -13.86
CA VAL A 38 -0.65 2.30 -13.25
C VAL A 38 -0.27 1.29 -14.32
N THR A 39 0.99 0.92 -14.38
CA THR A 39 1.46 -0.09 -15.33
C THR A 39 1.02 -1.47 -14.87
N TYR A 40 0.23 -2.14 -15.70
CA TYR A 40 -0.23 -3.50 -15.42
C TYR A 40 0.95 -4.49 -15.41
N VAL A 41 0.94 -5.39 -14.44
CA VAL A 41 1.90 -6.50 -14.35
C VAL A 41 1.11 -7.81 -14.38
N PRO A 42 1.41 -8.73 -15.31
CA PRO A 42 0.74 -10.03 -15.34
C PRO A 42 1.18 -10.94 -14.19
N SER A 43 0.33 -11.90 -13.86
CA SER A 43 0.63 -12.97 -12.87
C SER A 43 0.87 -12.47 -11.44
N VAL A 44 0.30 -11.34 -11.07
CA VAL A 44 0.30 -10.82 -9.70
C VAL A 44 -1.05 -11.11 -9.02
N PRO A 45 -1.11 -11.09 -7.67
CA PRO A 45 -2.39 -11.22 -6.96
C PRO A 45 -3.42 -10.18 -7.43
N PRO A 46 -4.73 -10.50 -7.42
CA PRO A 46 -5.78 -9.58 -7.90
C PRO A 46 -5.81 -8.22 -7.18
N SER A 47 -5.35 -8.17 -5.93
CA SER A 47 -5.24 -6.93 -5.17
C SER A 47 -4.14 -5.99 -5.66
N ILE A 48 -3.18 -6.49 -6.43
CA ILE A 48 -2.15 -5.67 -7.06
C ILE A 48 -2.68 -5.13 -8.38
N ARG A 49 -2.90 -3.82 -8.42
CA ARG A 49 -3.38 -3.11 -9.62
C ARG A 49 -2.31 -3.00 -10.70
N GLY A 50 -1.07 -2.96 -10.30
CA GLY A 50 0.10 -2.79 -11.12
C GLY A 50 1.22 -2.12 -10.36
N VAL A 51 2.09 -1.44 -11.08
CA VAL A 51 3.23 -0.72 -10.50
C VAL A 51 3.29 0.72 -11.00
N ILE A 52 3.87 1.58 -10.20
CA ILE A 52 4.20 2.97 -10.56
C ILE A 52 5.68 3.22 -10.35
N ASN A 53 6.22 4.19 -11.07
CA ASN A 53 7.59 4.65 -10.88
C ASN A 53 7.58 5.88 -9.97
N LEU A 54 8.26 5.77 -8.84
CA LEU A 54 8.47 6.85 -7.89
C LEU A 54 9.95 7.25 -7.91
N ARG A 55 10.30 8.26 -8.70
CA ARG A 55 11.68 8.79 -8.74
C ARG A 55 12.74 7.72 -8.96
N GLY A 56 12.47 6.79 -9.88
CA GLY A 56 13.39 5.69 -10.19
C GLY A 56 13.18 4.41 -9.36
N THR A 57 12.28 4.44 -8.38
CA THR A 57 11.90 3.25 -7.60
C THR A 57 10.55 2.74 -8.08
N VAL A 58 10.46 1.46 -8.37
CA VAL A 58 9.19 0.82 -8.74
C VAL A 58 8.44 0.42 -7.47
N ALA A 59 7.21 0.89 -7.34
CA ALA A 59 6.34 0.57 -6.22
C ALA A 59 5.07 -0.14 -6.68
N PRO A 60 4.68 -1.25 -6.07
CA PRO A 60 3.40 -1.89 -6.36
C PRO A 60 2.25 -1.03 -5.83
N VAL A 61 1.13 -1.06 -6.55
CA VAL A 61 -0.09 -0.37 -6.18
C VAL A 61 -1.15 -1.40 -5.79
N ILE A 62 -1.61 -1.32 -4.56
CA ILE A 62 -2.57 -2.24 -3.96
C ILE A 62 -3.95 -1.61 -3.95
N ASP A 63 -4.92 -2.31 -4.52
CA ASP A 63 -6.33 -1.98 -4.40
C ASP A 63 -6.91 -2.62 -3.13
N LEU A 64 -7.09 -1.81 -2.09
CA LEU A 64 -7.62 -2.28 -0.81
C LEU A 64 -9.05 -2.81 -0.94
N ALA A 65 -9.87 -2.28 -1.84
CA ALA A 65 -11.23 -2.77 -2.04
C ALA A 65 -11.20 -4.24 -2.46
N VAL A 66 -10.37 -4.58 -3.44
CA VAL A 66 -10.17 -5.98 -3.87
C VAL A 66 -9.61 -6.83 -2.73
N LYS A 67 -8.66 -6.29 -1.99
CA LYS A 67 -8.06 -6.96 -0.83
C LYS A 67 -9.09 -7.33 0.23
N PHE A 68 -10.09 -6.48 0.42
CA PHE A 68 -11.18 -6.69 1.37
C PHE A 68 -12.35 -7.51 0.80
N GLY A 69 -12.22 -8.04 -0.42
CA GLY A 69 -13.27 -8.82 -1.07
C GLY A 69 -14.41 -7.98 -1.66
N LEU A 70 -14.17 -6.69 -1.84
CA LEU A 70 -15.10 -5.75 -2.44
C LEU A 70 -14.83 -5.61 -3.96
N PRO A 71 -15.79 -5.05 -4.73
CA PRO A 71 -15.50 -4.70 -6.12
C PRO A 71 -14.31 -3.76 -6.24
N ALA A 72 -13.56 -3.89 -7.34
CA ALA A 72 -12.39 -3.05 -7.61
C ALA A 72 -12.74 -1.56 -7.54
N THR A 73 -11.82 -0.78 -7.01
CA THR A 73 -11.95 0.68 -6.93
C THR A 73 -12.19 1.29 -8.31
N GLN A 74 -13.25 2.06 -8.43
CA GLN A 74 -13.56 2.82 -9.64
C GLN A 74 -12.72 4.10 -9.66
N ILE A 75 -12.05 4.32 -10.79
CA ILE A 75 -11.19 5.48 -10.94
C ILE A 75 -12.04 6.73 -11.21
N THR A 76 -11.92 7.72 -10.36
CA THR A 76 -12.53 9.04 -10.49
C THR A 76 -11.46 10.13 -10.37
N LYS A 77 -11.85 11.39 -10.51
CA LYS A 77 -10.94 12.53 -10.30
C LYS A 77 -10.44 12.66 -8.85
N ARG A 78 -11.11 11.99 -7.92
CA ARG A 78 -10.75 12.00 -6.48
C ARG A 78 -9.88 10.82 -6.08
N THR A 79 -9.78 9.81 -6.92
CA THR A 79 -8.98 8.62 -6.62
C THR A 79 -7.53 9.00 -6.39
N CYS A 80 -6.99 8.53 -5.28
CA CYS A 80 -5.62 8.83 -4.84
C CYS A 80 -4.84 7.53 -4.63
N ILE A 81 -3.53 7.65 -4.68
CA ILE A 81 -2.60 6.62 -4.25
C ILE A 81 -1.85 7.16 -3.04
N LEU A 82 -2.02 6.51 -1.90
CA LEU A 82 -1.24 6.78 -0.70
C LEU A 82 0.07 6.01 -0.80
N ILE A 83 1.17 6.71 -0.86
CA ILE A 83 2.48 6.09 -0.79
C ILE A 83 2.81 5.86 0.67
N VAL A 84 2.94 4.61 1.04
CA VAL A 84 3.16 4.18 2.41
C VAL A 84 4.45 3.40 2.54
N GLU A 85 5.06 3.51 3.69
CA GLU A 85 6.22 2.70 4.07
C GLU A 85 5.77 1.64 5.07
N THR A 86 6.15 0.41 4.81
CA THR A 86 5.89 -0.72 5.69
C THR A 86 7.19 -1.24 6.29
N SER A 87 7.11 -1.83 7.47
CA SER A 87 8.28 -2.43 8.14
C SER A 87 8.71 -3.78 7.56
N ILE A 88 8.11 -4.15 6.44
CA ILE A 88 8.31 -5.44 5.81
C ILE A 88 9.66 -5.48 5.09
N GLY A 89 10.48 -6.47 5.42
CA GLY A 89 11.80 -6.66 4.81
C GLY A 89 12.95 -5.92 5.48
N GLY A 90 12.73 -5.24 6.61
CA GLY A 90 13.76 -4.66 7.44
C GLY A 90 14.21 -3.23 7.08
N ASP A 91 14.06 -2.80 5.83
CA ASP A 91 14.59 -1.53 5.31
C ASP A 91 13.51 -0.54 4.81
N GLY A 92 12.30 -0.60 5.34
CA GLY A 92 11.23 0.31 4.96
C GLY A 92 10.84 0.18 3.49
N THR A 93 9.98 -0.75 3.19
CA THR A 93 9.52 -0.99 1.81
C THR A 93 8.35 -0.07 1.48
N VAL A 94 8.37 0.49 0.29
CA VAL A 94 7.38 1.44 -0.18
C VAL A 94 6.34 0.75 -1.06
N ALA A 95 5.07 1.03 -0.81
CA ALA A 95 3.95 0.57 -1.61
C ALA A 95 2.93 1.70 -1.81
N GLY A 96 2.17 1.63 -2.88
CA GLY A 96 1.01 2.50 -3.09
C GLY A 96 -0.27 1.79 -2.66
N VAL A 97 -1.15 2.50 -2.00
CA VAL A 97 -2.47 2.03 -1.57
C VAL A 97 -3.53 2.91 -2.19
N MET A 98 -4.47 2.33 -2.94
CA MET A 98 -5.54 3.08 -3.57
C MET A 98 -6.62 3.46 -2.57
N ALA A 99 -7.10 4.68 -2.68
CA ALA A 99 -8.26 5.20 -1.94
C ALA A 99 -9.21 5.95 -2.89
N ASP A 100 -10.50 5.90 -2.60
CA ASP A 100 -11.50 6.66 -3.40
C ASP A 100 -11.31 8.16 -3.25
N SER A 101 -10.95 8.59 -2.05
CA SER A 101 -10.56 9.97 -1.74
C SER A 101 -9.84 10.05 -0.40
N VAL A 102 -8.97 11.02 -0.28
CA VAL A 102 -8.36 11.38 1.01
C VAL A 102 -9.25 12.42 1.69
N CYS A 103 -9.44 12.29 3.00
CA CYS A 103 -10.27 13.21 3.78
C CYS A 103 -9.42 14.20 4.56
N GLU A 104 -8.90 13.81 5.72
CA GLU A 104 -8.19 14.72 6.61
C GLU A 104 -7.23 13.97 7.55
N VAL A 105 -6.35 14.71 8.19
CA VAL A 105 -5.56 14.19 9.31
C VAL A 105 -6.38 14.35 10.57
N ILE A 106 -6.59 13.23 11.27
CA ILE A 106 -7.29 13.17 12.55
C ILE A 106 -6.33 12.85 13.67
N GLU A 107 -6.61 13.38 14.85
CA GLU A 107 -5.84 13.10 16.05
C GLU A 107 -6.71 12.32 17.02
N LEU A 108 -6.23 11.15 17.44
CA LEU A 108 -6.93 10.26 18.35
C LEU A 108 -6.08 10.01 19.60
N ALA A 109 -6.71 10.17 20.76
CA ALA A 109 -6.13 9.68 22.00
C ALA A 109 -6.34 8.16 22.11
N THR A 110 -5.50 7.49 22.87
CA THR A 110 -5.64 6.03 23.08
C THR A 110 -7.03 5.64 23.60
N GLN A 111 -7.63 6.48 24.43
CA GLN A 111 -8.98 6.27 24.96
C GLN A 111 -10.09 6.40 23.92
N ASP A 112 -9.83 7.05 22.78
CA ASP A 112 -10.79 7.22 21.68
C ASP A 112 -10.75 6.04 20.69
N ILE A 113 -9.88 5.08 20.92
CA ILE A 113 -9.72 3.89 20.09
C ILE A 113 -10.37 2.70 20.81
N GLU A 114 -11.38 2.14 20.17
CA GLU A 114 -12.09 0.95 20.64
C GLU A 114 -11.56 -0.31 19.93
N PRO A 115 -11.71 -1.50 20.54
CA PRO A 115 -11.36 -2.75 19.87
C PRO A 115 -12.13 -2.93 18.55
N PRO A 116 -11.60 -3.69 17.59
CA PRO A 116 -12.31 -3.99 16.34
C PRO A 116 -13.66 -4.67 16.63
N PRO A 117 -14.70 -4.40 15.80
CA PRO A 117 -15.98 -5.05 15.99
C PRO A 117 -15.88 -6.56 15.72
N SER A 118 -16.62 -7.34 16.48
CA SER A 118 -16.65 -8.79 16.31
C SER A 118 -17.44 -9.25 15.08
N PHE A 119 -18.26 -8.37 14.50
CA PHE A 119 -19.08 -8.65 13.30
C PHE A 119 -19.47 -7.35 12.58
N GLY A 120 -19.85 -7.47 11.32
CA GLY A 120 -20.44 -6.37 10.55
C GLY A 120 -19.46 -5.50 9.78
N ALA A 121 -18.17 -5.68 9.94
CA ALA A 121 -17.18 -5.06 9.05
C ALA A 121 -16.89 -5.99 7.88
N HIS A 122 -16.91 -5.46 6.65
CA HIS A 122 -16.46 -6.20 5.46
C HIS A 122 -14.95 -6.45 5.48
N VAL A 123 -14.24 -5.76 6.35
CA VAL A 123 -12.79 -5.90 6.54
C VAL A 123 -12.51 -6.99 7.57
N ARG A 124 -11.54 -7.84 7.28
CA ARG A 124 -11.09 -8.83 8.26
C ARG A 124 -10.58 -8.12 9.51
N VAL A 125 -11.06 -8.57 10.66
CA VAL A 125 -10.67 -8.03 11.98
C VAL A 125 -9.15 -8.01 12.17
N ASP A 126 -8.45 -8.98 11.57
CA ASP A 126 -6.99 -9.08 11.61
C ASP A 126 -6.27 -7.86 11.00
N TYR A 127 -6.92 -7.12 10.10
CA TYR A 127 -6.36 -5.94 9.45
C TYR A 127 -6.54 -4.64 10.25
N LEU A 128 -7.34 -4.70 11.31
CA LEU A 128 -7.70 -3.53 12.09
C LEU A 128 -6.85 -3.43 13.36
N VAL A 129 -6.34 -2.24 13.62
CA VAL A 129 -5.80 -1.86 14.92
C VAL A 129 -6.95 -1.62 15.90
N GLY A 130 -8.03 -1.03 15.41
CA GLY A 130 -9.20 -0.69 16.20
C GLY A 130 -10.14 0.23 15.43
N MET A 131 -11.08 0.81 16.17
CA MET A 131 -12.00 1.82 15.67
C MET A 131 -11.74 3.14 16.39
N GLY A 132 -11.42 4.17 15.64
CA GLY A 132 -11.27 5.52 16.17
C GLY A 132 -12.61 6.23 16.23
N LYS A 133 -12.95 6.78 17.39
CA LYS A 133 -14.16 7.58 17.57
C LYS A 133 -13.90 9.01 17.12
N VAL A 134 -14.63 9.46 16.10
CA VAL A 134 -14.57 10.81 15.57
C VAL A 134 -15.97 11.41 15.59
N GLY A 135 -16.23 12.30 16.54
CA GLY A 135 -17.59 12.84 16.75
C GLY A 135 -18.59 11.74 17.05
N LYS A 136 -19.60 11.59 16.19
CA LYS A 136 -20.64 10.54 16.30
C LYS A 136 -20.36 9.31 15.42
N SER A 137 -19.24 9.32 14.70
CA SER A 137 -18.88 8.28 13.74
C SER A 137 -17.62 7.54 14.18
N PHE A 138 -17.39 6.40 13.55
CA PHE A 138 -16.18 5.62 13.73
C PHE A 138 -15.38 5.58 12.43
N VAL A 139 -14.07 5.56 12.59
CA VAL A 139 -13.11 5.35 11.52
C VAL A 139 -12.37 4.06 11.78
N LEU A 140 -12.25 3.22 10.76
CA LEU A 140 -11.56 1.94 10.88
C LEU A 140 -10.05 2.15 10.74
N LEU A 141 -9.30 1.88 11.79
CA LEU A 141 -7.84 2.03 11.81
C LEU A 141 -7.19 0.78 11.25
N LEU A 142 -6.47 0.92 10.13
CA LEU A 142 -5.80 -0.17 9.46
C LEU A 142 -4.35 -0.33 9.93
N ASP A 143 -3.95 -1.57 10.10
CA ASP A 143 -2.56 -1.97 10.24
C ASP A 143 -2.05 -2.41 8.86
N LEU A 144 -1.30 -1.56 8.19
CA LEU A 144 -0.81 -1.81 6.83
C LEU A 144 0.11 -3.03 6.76
N ASP A 145 0.88 -3.30 7.79
CA ASP A 145 1.77 -4.45 7.84
C ASP A 145 0.97 -5.76 7.85
N ARG A 146 -0.21 -5.76 8.45
CA ARG A 146 -1.12 -6.91 8.45
C ARG A 146 -1.97 -6.99 7.18
N VAL A 147 -2.33 -5.85 6.63
CA VAL A 147 -3.11 -5.78 5.37
C VAL A 147 -2.33 -6.40 4.22
N ILE A 148 -1.03 -6.14 4.16
CA ILE A 148 -0.18 -6.64 3.09
C ILE A 148 0.16 -8.11 3.36
N SER A 149 -0.32 -9.00 2.50
CA SER A 149 -0.11 -10.44 2.62
C SER A 149 1.33 -10.85 2.31
N ALA A 150 1.70 -12.07 2.69
CA ALA A 150 3.02 -12.64 2.40
C ALA A 150 3.36 -12.62 0.89
N GLY A 151 2.40 -12.91 0.01
CA GLY A 151 2.62 -12.89 -1.45
C GLY A 151 2.84 -11.47 -1.98
N GLU A 152 2.10 -10.51 -1.46
CA GLU A 152 2.31 -9.09 -1.81
C GLU A 152 3.64 -8.56 -1.26
N LYS A 153 4.03 -8.99 -0.06
CA LYS A 153 5.34 -8.69 0.54
C LYS A 153 6.50 -9.16 -0.33
N GLU A 154 6.42 -10.37 -0.83
CA GLU A 154 7.44 -10.93 -1.72
C GLU A 154 7.58 -10.12 -2.99
N LEU A 155 6.46 -9.74 -3.62
CA LEU A 155 6.47 -8.87 -4.78
C LEU A 155 7.04 -7.49 -4.49
N ILE A 156 6.66 -6.89 -3.37
CA ILE A 156 7.20 -5.60 -2.93
C ILE A 156 8.72 -5.70 -2.78
N THR A 157 9.21 -6.75 -2.17
CA THR A 157 10.65 -6.98 -2.00
C THR A 157 11.37 -7.17 -3.34
N GLN A 158 10.76 -7.87 -4.29
CA GLN A 158 11.32 -8.04 -5.64
C GLN A 158 11.43 -6.72 -6.39
N PHE A 159 10.42 -5.86 -6.31
CA PHE A 159 10.42 -4.55 -6.96
C PHE A 159 11.35 -3.53 -6.27
N ALA A 160 11.60 -3.70 -4.98
CA ALA A 160 12.50 -2.82 -4.23
C ALA A 160 13.99 -3.12 -4.49
N GLN A 161 14.32 -4.29 -5.03
CA GLN A 161 15.69 -4.60 -5.43
C GLN A 161 16.00 -3.90 -6.76
N PRO A 162 17.11 -3.13 -6.85
CA PRO A 162 17.54 -2.64 -8.14
C PRO A 162 17.81 -3.86 -9.04
N GLU A 163 17.26 -3.84 -10.25
CA GLU A 163 17.65 -4.81 -11.26
C GLU A 163 19.18 -4.77 -11.39
N GLU A 164 19.82 -5.86 -11.02
CA GLU A 164 21.18 -6.05 -11.50
C GLU A 164 21.13 -6.02 -13.03
N PRO A 165 21.91 -5.16 -13.68
CA PRO A 165 21.95 -5.19 -15.13
C PRO A 165 22.29 -6.62 -15.52
N ALA A 166 21.38 -7.26 -16.25
CA ALA A 166 21.61 -8.59 -16.82
C ALA A 166 22.95 -8.52 -17.52
N GLY A 167 23.91 -9.27 -16.99
CA GLY A 167 25.25 -9.28 -17.54
C GLY A 167 25.15 -9.48 -19.05
N SER A 168 25.70 -8.55 -19.79
CA SER A 168 25.79 -8.62 -21.24
C SER A 168 26.67 -9.82 -21.60
N SER A 169 26.08 -11.00 -21.62
CA SER A 169 26.64 -12.11 -22.35
C SER A 169 26.36 -11.84 -23.83
N THR A 170 27.24 -11.04 -24.42
CA THR A 170 27.33 -10.96 -25.87
C THR A 170 27.66 -12.36 -26.36
N PRO A 171 26.80 -13.02 -27.14
CA PRO A 171 27.22 -14.24 -27.80
C PRO A 171 28.31 -13.84 -28.80
N GLU A 172 29.51 -14.20 -28.49
CA GLU A 172 30.58 -14.17 -29.47
C GLU A 172 30.16 -15.00 -30.68
N ALA A 173 29.80 -14.33 -31.76
CA ALA A 173 29.60 -14.97 -33.03
C ALA A 173 30.94 -15.54 -33.48
N ARG A 174 31.15 -16.83 -33.31
CA ARG A 174 32.22 -17.56 -33.94
C ARG A 174 31.94 -17.59 -35.43
N PHE A 175 32.55 -16.65 -36.18
CA PHE A 175 32.74 -16.79 -37.60
C PHE A 175 33.76 -17.88 -37.79
N SER A 176 33.34 -19.08 -38.16
CA SER A 176 34.23 -20.08 -38.72
C SER A 176 34.47 -19.70 -40.19
N GLU A 177 35.60 -19.11 -40.46
CA GLU A 177 36.12 -19.03 -41.81
C GLU A 177 36.36 -20.43 -42.33
N ASN A 178 35.49 -20.88 -43.19
CA ASN A 178 35.74 -22.09 -43.99
C ASN A 178 36.41 -21.61 -45.29
N ARG A 179 37.74 -21.54 -45.29
CA ARG A 179 38.52 -21.46 -46.52
C ARG A 179 38.58 -22.81 -47.21
N ALA A 180 37.76 -22.96 -48.23
CA ALA A 180 37.97 -23.97 -49.21
C ALA A 180 39.09 -23.51 -50.13
N SER A 181 40.19 -24.23 -50.11
CA SER A 181 41.26 -24.14 -51.15
C SER A 181 40.98 -25.09 -52.29
N PRO A 182 41.35 -24.72 -53.51
CA PRO A 182 41.10 -25.52 -54.73
C PRO A 182 41.82 -26.84 -54.77
#